data_044f43e3c5ddc9ee003e962e1097cb18
#
_entry.id   044f43e3c5ddc9ee003e962e1097cb18
#
_cell.length_a   1.000
_cell.length_b   1.000
_cell.length_c   1.000
_cell.angle_alpha   90.00
_cell.angle_beta   90.00
_cell.angle_gamma   90.00
#
_symmetry.space_group_name_H-M   'P 1'
#
loop_
_entity.id
_entity.type
_entity.pdbx_description
1 polymer ?
#
loop_
_entity_poly.entity_id
_entity_poly.type
_entity_poly.pdbx_seq_one_letter_code
_entity_poly.pdbx_strand_id
1 'polypeptide(L)'
;MSQPEINIRILDLNGPRMAQTERSLRRHLKQHAVEARITCVGCGLEIARQGFTNATPALLMNQYTITEGKEITEEAIETFCKQL
;
A
#
# COMPACT_ATOMS: atom_id res chain seq x y z
N MET A 1 -19.08 3.34 -18.40
CA MET A 1 -19.23 2.89 -17.05
C MET A 1 -17.98 3.15 -16.24
N SER A 2 -18.11 3.85 -15.18
CA SER A 2 -16.93 4.16 -14.38
C SER A 2 -16.89 3.23 -13.18
N GLN A 3 -15.69 2.79 -12.87
CA GLN A 3 -15.45 2.03 -11.66
C GLN A 3 -14.84 2.94 -10.63
N PRO A 4 -15.19 2.75 -9.37
CA PRO A 4 -14.47 3.48 -8.33
C PRO A 4 -13.01 3.11 -8.43
N GLU A 5 -12.20 4.12 -8.57
CA GLU A 5 -10.77 3.90 -8.75
C GLU A 5 -10.12 3.96 -7.38
N ILE A 6 -9.80 2.80 -6.87
CA ILE A 6 -9.01 2.72 -5.65
C ILE A 6 -7.60 2.37 -6.06
N ASN A 7 -6.68 3.30 -5.88
CA ASN A 7 -5.28 3.09 -6.21
C ASN A 7 -4.49 3.03 -4.93
N ILE A 8 -3.85 1.91 -4.70
CA ILE A 8 -3.05 1.70 -3.50
C ILE A 8 -1.60 1.64 -3.93
N ARG A 9 -0.75 2.40 -3.25
CA ARG A 9 0.68 2.39 -3.51
C ARG A 9 1.42 1.87 -2.29
N ILE A 10 2.37 0.99 -2.53
CA ILE A 10 3.24 0.48 -1.49
C ILE A 10 4.64 0.98 -1.81
N LEU A 11 5.21 1.77 -0.91
CA LEU A 11 6.54 2.34 -1.09
C LEU A 11 7.47 1.65 -0.10
N ASP A 12 8.47 0.94 -0.60
CA ASP A 12 9.38 0.22 0.27
C ASP A 12 10.68 -0.02 -0.46
N LEU A 13 11.78 0.23 0.21
CA LEU A 13 13.11 -0.06 -0.33
C LEU A 13 13.48 -1.53 -0.20
N ASN A 14 12.77 -2.27 0.64
CA ASN A 14 13.00 -3.69 0.85
C ASN A 14 12.07 -4.48 -0.05
N GLY A 15 12.62 -5.00 -1.14
CA GLY A 15 11.83 -5.72 -2.14
C GLY A 15 11.06 -6.92 -1.61
N PRO A 16 11.72 -7.84 -0.88
CA PRO A 16 11.00 -8.98 -0.32
C PRO A 16 9.87 -8.59 0.63
N ARG A 17 10.11 -7.57 1.47
CA ARG A 17 9.08 -7.10 2.39
C ARG A 17 7.91 -6.49 1.62
N MET A 18 8.21 -5.71 0.58
CA MET A 18 7.17 -5.11 -0.25
C MET A 18 6.32 -6.18 -0.94
N ALA A 19 6.96 -7.22 -1.45
CA ALA A 19 6.24 -8.32 -2.10
C ALA A 19 5.31 -9.02 -1.12
N GLN A 20 5.77 -9.20 0.11
CA GLN A 20 4.94 -9.83 1.14
C GLN A 20 3.76 -8.94 1.50
N THR A 21 3.99 -7.64 1.63
CA THR A 21 2.92 -6.68 1.90
C THR A 21 1.88 -6.70 0.79
N GLU A 22 2.33 -6.77 -0.46
CA GLU A 22 1.42 -6.83 -1.59
C GLU A 22 0.56 -8.08 -1.55
N ARG A 23 1.16 -9.23 -1.24
CA ARG A 23 0.39 -10.48 -1.16
C ARG A 23 -0.65 -10.43 -0.06
N SER A 24 -0.27 -9.92 1.10
CA SER A 24 -1.21 -9.78 2.22
C SER A 24 -2.35 -8.84 1.86
N LEU A 25 -2.01 -7.72 1.24
CA LEU A 25 -3.01 -6.73 0.85
C LEU A 25 -4.00 -7.32 -0.15
N ARG A 26 -3.50 -8.02 -1.17
CA ARG A 26 -4.37 -8.64 -2.17
C ARG A 26 -5.30 -9.67 -1.53
N ARG A 27 -4.80 -10.44 -0.58
CA ARG A 27 -5.60 -11.44 0.10
C ARG A 27 -6.73 -10.80 0.89
N HIS A 28 -6.42 -9.75 1.65
CA HIS A 28 -7.42 -9.06 2.46
C HIS A 28 -8.44 -8.33 1.58
N LEU A 29 -8.00 -7.69 0.52
CA LEU A 29 -8.93 -7.03 -0.40
C LEU A 29 -9.91 -8.03 -1.00
N LYS A 30 -9.41 -9.22 -1.35
CA LYS A 30 -10.27 -10.25 -1.91
C LYS A 30 -11.29 -10.72 -0.88
N GLN A 31 -10.86 -10.87 0.37
CA GLN A 31 -11.76 -11.31 1.44
C GLN A 31 -12.88 -10.31 1.68
N HIS A 32 -12.63 -9.04 1.45
CA HIS A 32 -13.61 -7.99 1.63
C HIS A 32 -14.29 -7.60 0.32
N ALA A 33 -14.04 -8.34 -0.75
CA ALA A 33 -14.64 -8.12 -2.06
C ALA A 33 -14.39 -6.69 -2.57
N VAL A 34 -13.19 -6.19 -2.36
CA VAL A 34 -12.79 -4.85 -2.80
C VAL A 34 -11.83 -4.97 -3.96
N GLU A 35 -12.12 -4.25 -5.05
CA GLU A 35 -11.21 -4.17 -6.18
C GLU A 35 -10.37 -2.92 -6.08
N ALA A 36 -9.07 -3.08 -6.25
CA ALA A 36 -8.14 -1.97 -6.16
C ALA A 36 -6.95 -2.24 -7.07
N ARG A 37 -6.35 -1.17 -7.55
CA ARG A 37 -5.10 -1.26 -8.30
C ARG A 37 -3.95 -1.07 -7.31
N ILE A 38 -3.00 -1.98 -7.33
CA ILE A 38 -1.87 -1.92 -6.41
C ILE A 38 -0.61 -1.66 -7.21
N THR A 39 0.12 -0.63 -6.82
CA THR A 39 1.40 -0.27 -7.42
C THR A 39 2.48 -0.36 -6.36
N CYS A 40 3.54 -1.08 -6.67
CA CYS A 40 4.68 -1.23 -5.76
C CYS A 40 5.81 -0.35 -6.28
N VAL A 41 6.33 0.50 -5.42
CA VAL A 41 7.40 1.43 -5.77
C VAL A 41 8.61 1.10 -4.90
N GLY A 42 9.66 0.55 -5.54
CA GLY A 42 10.87 0.16 -4.83
C GLY A 42 12.07 1.04 -5.16
N CYS A 43 11.90 2.05 -5.99
CA CYS A 43 12.98 2.93 -6.40
C CYS A 43 13.12 4.08 -5.41
N GLY A 44 14.30 4.19 -4.79
CA GLY A 44 14.55 5.22 -3.80
C GLY A 44 14.35 6.62 -4.34
N LEU A 45 14.71 6.84 -5.61
CA LEU A 45 14.54 8.15 -6.21
C LEU A 45 13.06 8.50 -6.36
N GLU A 46 12.26 7.55 -6.79
CA GLU A 46 10.82 7.77 -6.94
C GLU A 46 10.17 7.98 -5.58
N ILE A 47 10.58 7.20 -4.58
CA ILE A 47 10.08 7.36 -3.23
C ILE A 47 10.40 8.76 -2.71
N ALA A 48 11.61 9.25 -2.98
CA ALA A 48 12.02 10.58 -2.57
C ALA A 48 11.18 11.65 -3.28
N ARG A 49 10.90 11.46 -4.56
CA ARG A 49 10.07 12.39 -5.31
C ARG A 49 8.68 12.51 -4.73
N GLN A 50 8.16 11.44 -4.16
CA GLN A 50 6.84 11.44 -3.56
C GLN A 50 6.86 11.93 -2.12
N GLY A 51 8.04 12.32 -1.61
CA GLY A 51 8.14 12.92 -0.29
C GLY A 51 8.26 11.92 0.85
N PHE A 52 8.68 10.68 0.57
CA PHE A 52 8.72 9.63 1.58
C PHE A 52 10.14 9.15 1.89
N THR A 53 11.13 9.98 1.66
CA THR A 53 12.51 9.68 2.08
C THR A 53 12.51 9.42 3.58
N ASN A 54 13.00 8.33 4.07
CA ASN A 54 13.01 7.97 5.49
C ASN A 54 11.62 7.70 6.06
N ALA A 55 10.63 7.46 5.22
CA ALA A 55 9.26 7.19 5.67
C ALA A 55 8.76 5.87 5.11
N THR A 56 9.65 4.96 4.77
CA THR A 56 9.25 3.64 4.27
C THR A 56 9.36 2.61 5.38
N PRO A 57 8.53 1.56 5.32
CA PRO A 57 7.51 1.31 4.32
C PRO A 57 6.33 2.25 4.46
N ALA A 58 5.68 2.54 3.35
CA ALA A 58 4.52 3.42 3.35
C ALA A 58 3.40 2.79 2.55
N LEU A 59 2.18 3.02 2.98
CA LEU A 59 0.97 2.54 2.31
C LEU A 59 0.07 3.73 2.07
N LEU A 60 -0.27 3.94 0.81
CA LEU A 60 -1.08 5.09 0.42
C LEU A 60 -2.31 4.60 -0.35
N MET A 61 -3.42 5.28 -0.17
CA MET A 61 -4.62 5.03 -0.96
C MET A 61 -5.04 6.33 -1.62
N ASN A 62 -5.03 6.31 -2.96
CA ASN A 62 -5.28 7.51 -3.76
C ASN A 62 -4.28 8.59 -3.34
N GLN A 63 -4.74 9.66 -2.73
CA GLN A 63 -3.86 10.75 -2.30
C GLN A 63 -3.65 10.77 -0.79
N TYR A 64 -4.12 9.72 -0.10
CA TYR A 64 -4.05 9.69 1.36
C TYR A 64 -2.98 8.73 1.82
N THR A 65 -2.20 9.15 2.80
CA THR A 65 -1.23 8.29 3.45
C THR A 65 -1.94 7.50 4.54
N ILE A 66 -1.91 6.17 4.41
CA ILE A 66 -2.55 5.31 5.40
C ILE A 66 -1.59 5.05 6.55
N THR A 67 -0.34 4.71 6.21
CA THR A 67 0.69 4.50 7.21
C THR A 67 2.04 4.79 6.57
N GLU A 68 2.99 5.28 7.37
CA GLU A 68 4.32 5.59 6.88
C GLU A 68 5.34 5.42 7.98
N GLY A 69 6.51 4.93 7.60
CA GLY A 69 7.63 4.80 8.52
C GLY A 69 7.46 3.74 9.58
N LYS A 70 6.45 2.90 9.46
CA LYS A 70 6.16 1.83 10.40
C LYS A 70 5.94 0.55 9.63
N GLU A 71 6.21 -0.57 10.28
CA GLU A 71 5.94 -1.86 9.68
C GLU A 71 4.47 -1.98 9.33
N ILE A 72 4.18 -2.48 8.13
CA ILE A 72 2.80 -2.68 7.68
C ILE A 72 2.40 -4.09 8.10
N THR A 73 1.68 -4.20 9.21
CA THR A 73 1.29 -5.48 9.77
C THR A 73 0.02 -6.01 9.13
N GLU A 74 -0.23 -7.31 9.31
CA GLU A 74 -1.48 -7.92 8.85
C GLU A 74 -2.67 -7.22 9.48
N GLU A 75 -2.54 -6.87 10.74
CA GLU A 75 -3.61 -6.20 11.48
C GLU A 75 -3.91 -4.82 10.88
N ALA A 76 -2.87 -4.09 10.52
CA ALA A 76 -3.03 -2.78 9.91
C ALA A 76 -3.74 -2.91 8.55
N ILE A 77 -3.37 -3.93 7.77
CA ILE A 77 -3.98 -4.18 6.47
C ILE A 77 -5.46 -4.54 6.64
N GLU A 78 -5.77 -5.38 7.61
CA GLU A 78 -7.15 -5.78 7.87
C GLU A 78 -8.00 -4.56 8.26
N THR A 79 -7.48 -3.73 9.16
CA THR A 79 -8.18 -2.53 9.60
C THR A 79 -8.43 -1.60 8.42
N PHE A 80 -7.43 -1.44 7.56
CA PHE A 80 -7.57 -0.59 6.38
C PHE A 80 -8.65 -1.13 5.45
N CYS A 81 -8.64 -2.43 5.19
CA CYS A 81 -9.61 -3.03 4.26
C CYS A 81 -11.03 -2.96 4.78
N LYS A 82 -11.21 -3.05 6.09
CA LYS A 82 -12.55 -2.95 6.68
C LYS A 82 -13.19 -1.60 6.45
N GLN A 83 -12.37 -0.58 6.24
CA GLN A 83 -12.88 0.78 6.09
C GLN A 83 -13.15 1.15 4.64
N LEU A 84 -12.88 0.27 3.71
CA LEU A 84 -13.09 0.53 2.29
C LEU A 84 -14.55 0.31 1.84
#